data_a9addb049a55eb7102701608a37df6b8
#
_entry.id   a9addb049a55eb7102701608a37df6b8
#
_cell.length_a   1.000
_cell.length_b   1.000
_cell.length_c   1.000
_cell.angle_alpha   90.00
_cell.angle_beta   90.00
_cell.angle_gamma   90.00
#
_symmetry.space_group_name_H-M   'P 1'
#
loop_
_entity.id
_entity.type
_entity.pdbx_description
1 polymer ?
#
loop_
_entity_poly.entity_id
_entity_poly.type
_entity_poly.pdbx_seq_one_letter_code
_entity_poly.pdbx_strand_id
1 'polypeptide(L)'
;METKSIKTLLISVWLFLLFGCEVSQPYYYEPVEPIEFELDVGLPKVDDYYHLTLNTPDTGPWQNLHRISGHVYREGMPVDVVRFEWASSHYWYNGDTLGYVIQRGLTDDLVYVSYDTSYITGFDGTEVPTINCCSYSNVEGEVNTMIAPVRNMRGDTLTIGFLYSNGVEIVSGYFGIILD
;
A
#
# COMPACT_ATOMS: atom_id res chain seq x y z
N MET A 1 -54.04 41.27 46.37
CA MET A 1 -52.91 40.36 46.68
C MET A 1 -52.48 39.59 45.44
N GLU A 2 -52.38 40.17 44.23
CA GLU A 2 -52.14 39.45 42.97
C GLU A 2 -51.03 39.99 42.05
N THR A 3 -50.46 41.14 42.41
CA THR A 3 -49.45 41.78 41.50
C THR A 3 -48.03 41.33 41.72
N LYS A 4 -47.68 40.55 42.76
CA LYS A 4 -46.33 40.03 43.01
C LYS A 4 -46.02 38.76 42.23
N SER A 5 -47.04 37.93 41.91
CA SER A 5 -46.88 36.68 41.24
C SER A 5 -46.48 36.78 39.73
N ILE A 6 -47.04 37.82 39.07
CA ILE A 6 -46.80 38.03 37.62
C ILE A 6 -45.41 38.57 37.35
N LYS A 7 -44.81 39.36 38.20
CA LYS A 7 -43.45 39.91 38.02
C LYS A 7 -42.41 38.84 38.19
N THR A 8 -42.60 37.86 39.09
CA THR A 8 -41.67 36.78 39.32
C THR A 8 -41.69 35.77 38.14
N LEU A 9 -42.87 35.55 37.56
CA LEU A 9 -43.01 34.66 36.40
C LEU A 9 -42.33 35.25 35.13
N LEU A 10 -42.46 36.56 34.91
CA LEU A 10 -41.83 37.24 33.77
C LEU A 10 -40.31 37.26 33.87
N ILE A 11 -39.72 37.39 35.06
CA ILE A 11 -38.26 37.37 35.24
C ILE A 11 -37.72 35.98 35.02
N SER A 12 -38.41 34.92 35.42
CA SER A 12 -37.95 33.55 35.19
C SER A 12 -37.99 33.13 33.70
N VAL A 13 -38.99 33.62 32.94
CA VAL A 13 -39.05 33.37 31.48
C VAL A 13 -37.96 34.11 30.73
N TRP A 14 -37.57 35.32 31.16
CA TRP A 14 -36.44 36.05 30.55
C TRP A 14 -35.08 35.42 30.84
N LEU A 15 -34.90 34.79 32.01
CA LEU A 15 -33.67 34.10 32.34
C LEU A 15 -33.48 32.82 31.47
N PHE A 16 -34.56 32.13 31.11
CA PHE A 16 -34.48 30.96 30.22
C PHE A 16 -34.16 31.31 28.75
N LEU A 17 -34.50 32.53 28.32
CA LEU A 17 -34.19 33.00 26.95
C LEU A 17 -32.73 33.41 26.78
N LEU A 18 -31.97 33.60 27.84
CA LEU A 18 -30.56 33.97 27.78
C LEU A 18 -29.61 32.77 27.75
N PHE A 19 -30.11 31.55 28.03
CA PHE A 19 -29.29 30.31 27.99
C PHE A 19 -29.53 29.47 26.76
N GLY A 20 -30.30 29.91 25.79
CA GLY A 20 -30.70 29.17 24.64
C GLY A 20 -30.10 29.63 23.32
N CYS A 21 -28.79 29.73 23.20
CA CYS A 21 -28.09 29.66 21.93
C CYS A 21 -26.62 29.36 22.21
N GLU A 22 -26.32 28.12 22.53
CA GLU A 22 -25.00 27.61 22.09
C GLU A 22 -25.04 27.65 20.56
N VAL A 23 -24.47 28.71 20.03
CA VAL A 23 -24.06 28.72 18.62
C VAL A 23 -23.04 27.59 18.51
N SER A 24 -23.48 26.42 18.01
CA SER A 24 -22.57 25.37 17.60
C SER A 24 -21.60 26.04 16.65
N GLN A 25 -20.38 26.29 17.14
CA GLN A 25 -19.32 26.75 16.25
C GLN A 25 -19.26 25.75 15.09
N PRO A 26 -19.27 26.21 13.83
CA PRO A 26 -19.09 25.30 12.72
C PRO A 26 -17.80 24.54 13.00
N TYR A 27 -17.91 23.22 13.06
CA TYR A 27 -16.74 22.35 13.12
C TYR A 27 -15.86 22.72 11.93
N TYR A 28 -14.81 23.49 12.19
CA TYR A 28 -13.80 23.77 11.20
C TYR A 28 -13.02 22.47 11.02
N TYR A 29 -13.32 21.76 9.94
CA TYR A 29 -12.55 20.59 9.54
C TYR A 29 -11.21 21.15 9.06
N GLU A 30 -10.19 21.11 9.88
CA GLU A 30 -8.84 21.35 9.40
C GLU A 30 -8.54 20.27 8.36
N PRO A 31 -8.16 20.66 7.13
CA PRO A 31 -7.79 19.68 6.12
C PRO A 31 -6.62 18.86 6.67
N VAL A 32 -6.78 17.56 6.70
CA VAL A 32 -5.70 16.64 7.11
C VAL A 32 -4.67 16.65 5.99
N GLU A 33 -3.44 17.04 6.32
CA GLU A 33 -2.32 16.96 5.37
C GLU A 33 -2.11 15.49 4.92
N PRO A 34 -1.92 15.27 3.61
CA PRO A 34 -1.73 13.92 3.10
C PRO A 34 -0.43 13.29 3.61
N ILE A 35 -0.42 11.98 3.69
CA ILE A 35 0.79 11.21 3.97
C ILE A 35 1.62 11.15 2.68
N GLU A 36 2.91 11.47 2.78
CA GLU A 36 3.92 11.33 1.74
C GLU A 36 4.65 9.99 1.88
N PHE A 37 5.05 9.42 0.75
CA PHE A 37 5.81 8.18 0.71
C PHE A 37 7.06 8.33 -0.15
N GLU A 38 8.21 8.03 0.43
CA GLU A 38 9.50 7.97 -0.24
C GLU A 38 9.96 6.52 -0.37
N LEU A 39 10.09 6.05 -1.61
CA LEU A 39 10.48 4.67 -1.93
C LEU A 39 12.01 4.54 -2.01
N ASP A 40 12.55 3.54 -1.31
CA ASP A 40 13.94 3.08 -1.44
C ASP A 40 13.97 1.61 -1.87
N VAL A 41 14.29 1.37 -3.14
CA VAL A 41 14.39 0.01 -3.68
C VAL A 41 15.72 -0.65 -3.31
N GLY A 42 16.76 0.11 -2.97
CA GLY A 42 18.07 -0.40 -2.59
C GLY A 42 18.83 -1.10 -3.74
N LEU A 43 18.49 -0.82 -4.98
CA LEU A 43 19.09 -1.39 -6.20
C LEU A 43 19.65 -0.30 -7.11
N PRO A 44 20.70 -0.57 -7.91
CA PRO A 44 21.15 0.35 -8.93
C PRO A 44 20.04 0.63 -9.94
N LYS A 45 19.91 1.89 -10.36
CA LYS A 45 18.92 2.34 -11.34
C LYS A 45 19.61 2.80 -12.61
N VAL A 46 19.21 2.25 -13.76
CA VAL A 46 19.70 2.62 -15.09
C VAL A 46 18.48 2.74 -16.02
N ASP A 47 18.38 3.84 -16.76
CA ASP A 47 17.32 4.07 -17.75
C ASP A 47 15.90 3.80 -17.22
N ASP A 48 15.59 4.33 -16.03
CA ASP A 48 14.31 4.17 -15.32
C ASP A 48 13.99 2.80 -14.74
N TYR A 49 14.85 1.81 -14.92
CA TYR A 49 14.71 0.48 -14.34
C TYR A 49 15.72 0.23 -13.22
N TYR A 50 15.31 -0.47 -12.19
CA TYR A 50 16.22 -1.05 -11.20
C TYR A 50 16.80 -2.35 -11.74
N HIS A 51 17.99 -2.73 -11.26
CA HIS A 51 18.69 -3.95 -11.71
C HIS A 51 18.97 -4.87 -10.53
N LEU A 52 18.50 -6.12 -10.61
CA LEU A 52 18.74 -7.16 -9.61
C LEU A 52 19.45 -8.34 -10.24
N THR A 53 20.69 -8.55 -9.86
CA THR A 53 21.45 -9.73 -10.29
C THR A 53 21.00 -10.97 -9.54
N LEU A 54 20.49 -11.97 -10.24
CA LEU A 54 20.03 -13.24 -9.68
C LEU A 54 21.20 -14.20 -9.46
N ASN A 55 21.78 -14.18 -8.27
CA ASN A 55 22.89 -15.05 -7.86
C ASN A 55 22.39 -16.37 -7.27
N THR A 56 21.46 -17.04 -7.93
CA THR A 56 20.95 -18.33 -7.48
C THR A 56 21.87 -19.45 -7.98
N PRO A 57 22.45 -20.27 -7.09
CA PRO A 57 23.28 -21.39 -7.49
C PRO A 57 22.47 -22.47 -8.21
N ASP A 58 23.13 -23.31 -9.02
CA ASP A 58 22.47 -24.42 -9.71
C ASP A 58 21.88 -25.45 -8.73
N THR A 59 22.45 -25.53 -7.54
CA THR A 59 21.97 -26.37 -6.44
C THR A 59 21.77 -25.54 -5.19
N GLY A 60 20.62 -25.63 -4.55
CA GLY A 60 20.30 -24.90 -3.35
C GLY A 60 19.14 -23.92 -3.54
N PRO A 61 19.09 -22.81 -2.78
CA PRO A 61 18.00 -21.85 -2.87
C PRO A 61 17.86 -21.29 -4.29
N TRP A 62 16.71 -21.52 -4.89
CA TRP A 62 16.38 -21.04 -6.24
C TRP A 62 15.73 -19.66 -6.26
N GLN A 63 15.43 -19.10 -5.08
CA GLN A 63 14.90 -17.73 -4.92
C GLN A 63 16.04 -16.77 -4.57
N ASN A 64 15.96 -15.55 -5.08
CA ASN A 64 16.84 -14.45 -4.71
C ASN A 64 16.03 -13.43 -3.89
N LEU A 65 16.31 -13.35 -2.60
CA LEU A 65 15.59 -12.46 -1.69
C LEU A 65 16.19 -11.07 -1.74
N HIS A 66 15.34 -10.07 -1.98
CA HIS A 66 15.72 -8.66 -1.91
C HIS A 66 14.66 -7.85 -1.15
N ARG A 67 15.11 -6.99 -0.23
CA ARG A 67 14.24 -6.10 0.54
C ARG A 67 14.04 -4.80 -0.21
N ILE A 68 12.80 -4.36 -0.28
CA ILE A 68 12.40 -3.03 -0.72
C ILE A 68 11.91 -2.29 0.51
N SER A 69 12.38 -1.07 0.72
CA SER A 69 12.02 -0.21 1.84
C SER A 69 11.38 1.08 1.36
N GLY A 70 10.82 1.82 2.28
CA GLY A 70 10.40 3.20 2.08
C GLY A 70 10.04 3.84 3.41
N HIS A 71 9.77 5.13 3.38
CA HIS A 71 9.40 5.90 4.56
C HIS A 71 8.14 6.71 4.29
N VAL A 72 7.29 6.78 5.28
CA VAL A 72 6.04 7.55 5.24
C VAL A 72 6.09 8.68 6.26
N TYR A 73 5.67 9.85 5.82
CA TYR A 73 5.69 11.08 6.59
C TYR A 73 4.38 11.83 6.46
N ARG A 74 4.08 12.64 7.47
CA ARG A 74 3.08 13.70 7.40
C ARG A 74 3.70 14.95 8.02
N GLU A 75 3.79 16.04 7.25
CA GLU A 75 4.47 17.27 7.69
C GLU A 75 5.93 17.02 8.18
N GLY A 76 6.64 16.11 7.51
CA GLY A 76 8.00 15.73 7.88
C GLY A 76 8.13 14.84 9.13
N MET A 77 7.02 14.44 9.74
CA MET A 77 7.01 13.52 10.89
C MET A 77 6.66 12.10 10.44
N PRO A 78 7.36 11.06 10.95
CA PRO A 78 7.06 9.68 10.60
C PRO A 78 5.65 9.28 11.03
N VAL A 79 4.99 8.45 10.21
CA VAL A 79 3.64 7.94 10.47
C VAL A 79 3.68 6.42 10.58
N ASP A 80 3.19 5.90 11.69
CA ASP A 80 3.07 4.46 11.91
C ASP A 80 1.73 3.88 11.43
N VAL A 81 1.67 2.54 11.30
CA VAL A 81 0.47 1.76 10.99
C VAL A 81 -0.18 2.12 9.64
N VAL A 82 0.55 2.74 8.73
CA VAL A 82 0.09 2.91 7.34
C VAL A 82 0.21 1.58 6.62
N ARG A 83 -0.92 1.06 6.14
CA ARG A 83 -0.97 -0.20 5.40
C ARG A 83 -0.61 0.03 3.94
N PHE A 84 0.34 -0.77 3.45
CA PHE A 84 0.69 -0.91 2.05
C PHE A 84 0.21 -2.25 1.52
N GLU A 85 -0.33 -2.25 0.31
CA GLU A 85 -0.60 -3.43 -0.48
C GLU A 85 0.39 -3.45 -1.65
N TRP A 86 1.03 -4.61 -1.85
CA TRP A 86 2.05 -4.81 -2.87
C TRP A 86 1.58 -5.87 -3.86
N ALA A 87 1.94 -5.68 -5.11
CA ALA A 87 1.67 -6.63 -6.18
C ALA A 87 2.90 -6.78 -7.08
N SER A 88 3.03 -7.94 -7.71
CA SER A 88 4.07 -8.20 -8.71
C SER A 88 3.47 -8.74 -10.00
N SER A 89 4.12 -8.46 -11.13
CA SER A 89 3.72 -9.04 -12.42
C SER A 89 4.06 -10.52 -12.53
N HIS A 90 5.00 -11.04 -11.73
CA HIS A 90 5.49 -12.40 -11.82
C HIS A 90 5.03 -13.23 -10.62
N TYR A 91 4.62 -14.45 -10.93
CA TYR A 91 4.21 -15.47 -9.96
C TYR A 91 4.98 -16.74 -10.27
N TRP A 92 5.51 -17.39 -9.26
CA TRP A 92 6.13 -18.70 -9.41
C TRP A 92 5.20 -19.80 -8.90
N TYR A 93 5.47 -21.05 -9.27
CA TYR A 93 4.67 -22.19 -8.85
C TYR A 93 5.25 -22.84 -7.62
N ASN A 94 4.40 -23.14 -6.66
CA ASN A 94 4.72 -23.92 -5.49
C ASN A 94 4.35 -25.41 -5.75
N GLY A 95 5.26 -26.16 -6.37
CA GLY A 95 5.07 -27.54 -6.72
C GLY A 95 6.38 -28.21 -7.18
N ASP A 96 6.29 -29.40 -7.76
CA ASP A 96 7.45 -30.18 -8.19
C ASP A 96 8.17 -29.56 -9.40
N THR A 97 7.48 -28.71 -10.15
CA THR A 97 8.01 -28.03 -11.33
C THR A 97 8.22 -26.56 -11.03
N LEU A 98 9.45 -26.09 -11.23
CA LEU A 98 9.76 -24.67 -11.14
C LEU A 98 9.38 -23.96 -12.44
N GLY A 99 8.41 -23.08 -12.38
CA GLY A 99 7.96 -22.25 -13.48
C GLY A 99 7.39 -20.94 -12.97
N TYR A 100 7.00 -20.07 -13.88
CA TYR A 100 6.35 -18.82 -13.52
C TYR A 100 5.39 -18.36 -14.60
N VAL A 101 4.44 -17.49 -14.22
CA VAL A 101 3.54 -16.76 -15.13
C VAL A 101 3.75 -15.26 -14.96
N ILE A 102 3.59 -14.54 -16.06
CA ILE A 102 3.58 -13.08 -16.08
C ILE A 102 2.14 -12.64 -16.27
N GLN A 103 1.61 -11.90 -15.31
CA GLN A 103 0.29 -11.28 -15.40
C GLN A 103 0.45 -9.86 -15.94
N ARG A 104 -0.12 -9.61 -17.12
CA ARG A 104 0.06 -8.35 -17.84
C ARG A 104 -1.17 -7.45 -17.87
N GLY A 105 -2.21 -7.77 -17.19
CA GLY A 105 -3.38 -6.91 -17.14
C GLY A 105 -4.64 -7.54 -16.58
N LEU A 106 -5.63 -6.69 -16.41
CA LEU A 106 -6.98 -7.07 -16.05
C LEU A 106 -7.84 -7.04 -17.35
N THR A 107 -8.64 -8.06 -17.58
CA THR A 107 -9.69 -7.99 -18.61
C THR A 107 -10.83 -7.08 -18.17
N ASP A 108 -11.72 -6.72 -19.10
CA ASP A 108 -12.95 -5.94 -18.80
C ASP A 108 -13.83 -6.64 -17.77
N ASP A 109 -13.72 -7.97 -17.63
CA ASP A 109 -14.40 -8.78 -16.62
C ASP A 109 -13.66 -8.85 -15.28
N LEU A 110 -12.63 -8.03 -15.08
CA LEU A 110 -11.77 -8.00 -13.88
C LEU A 110 -11.01 -9.31 -13.61
N VAL A 111 -10.73 -10.07 -14.64
CA VAL A 111 -9.92 -11.30 -14.55
C VAL A 111 -8.48 -10.99 -14.97
N TYR A 112 -7.51 -11.35 -14.13
CA TYR A 112 -6.10 -11.28 -14.53
C TYR A 112 -5.82 -12.30 -15.62
N VAL A 113 -5.22 -11.84 -16.71
CA VAL A 113 -4.81 -12.70 -17.80
C VAL A 113 -3.30 -12.86 -17.79
N SER A 114 -2.84 -14.09 -17.69
CA SER A 114 -1.43 -14.44 -17.89
C SER A 114 -1.16 -14.53 -19.39
N TYR A 115 -0.36 -13.61 -19.92
CA TYR A 115 -0.01 -13.60 -21.34
C TYR A 115 1.20 -14.44 -21.69
N ASP A 116 2.14 -14.60 -20.74
CA ASP A 116 3.33 -15.43 -20.90
C ASP A 116 3.41 -16.42 -19.75
N THR A 117 3.62 -17.67 -20.11
CA THR A 117 3.84 -18.77 -19.19
C THR A 117 5.18 -19.42 -19.54
N SER A 118 6.06 -19.48 -18.57
CA SER A 118 7.36 -20.13 -18.71
C SER A 118 7.45 -21.31 -17.74
N TYR A 119 6.60 -22.32 -17.97
CA TYR A 119 6.59 -23.54 -17.16
C TYR A 119 6.41 -24.78 -18.02
N ILE A 120 6.68 -25.94 -17.45
CA ILE A 120 6.51 -27.23 -18.10
C ILE A 120 5.03 -27.63 -18.05
N THR A 121 4.51 -28.12 -19.17
CA THR A 121 3.13 -28.61 -19.29
C THR A 121 2.83 -29.70 -18.25
N GLY A 122 1.67 -29.60 -17.59
CA GLY A 122 1.21 -30.55 -16.58
C GLY A 122 1.40 -30.10 -15.13
N PHE A 123 1.78 -28.83 -14.93
CA PHE A 123 1.83 -28.24 -13.61
C PHE A 123 0.40 -28.06 -13.04
N ASP A 124 0.20 -28.42 -11.77
CA ASP A 124 -1.05 -28.30 -11.02
C ASP A 124 -0.89 -27.57 -9.66
N GLY A 125 0.24 -26.89 -9.46
CA GLY A 125 0.57 -26.18 -8.23
C GLY A 125 -0.12 -24.82 -8.09
N THR A 126 0.06 -24.22 -6.91
CA THR A 126 -0.46 -22.90 -6.60
C THR A 126 0.48 -21.81 -7.10
N GLU A 127 -0.07 -20.80 -7.77
CA GLU A 127 0.67 -19.59 -8.14
C GLU A 127 0.97 -18.75 -6.90
N VAL A 128 2.23 -18.36 -6.72
CA VAL A 128 2.70 -17.57 -5.59
C VAL A 128 3.31 -16.26 -6.12
N PRO A 129 2.83 -15.10 -5.67
CA PRO A 129 3.41 -13.82 -6.09
C PRO A 129 4.87 -13.73 -5.64
N THR A 130 5.70 -13.08 -6.44
CA THR A 130 7.12 -12.87 -6.12
C THR A 130 7.37 -11.81 -5.06
N ILE A 131 6.33 -11.21 -4.52
CA ILE A 131 6.37 -10.18 -3.49
C ILE A 131 5.42 -10.52 -2.33
N ASN A 132 5.76 -10.13 -1.11
CA ASN A 132 4.83 -10.19 0.00
C ASN A 132 3.68 -9.20 -0.21
N CYS A 133 2.44 -9.64 0.00
CA CYS A 133 1.27 -8.84 -0.35
C CYS A 133 1.15 -7.54 0.43
N CYS A 134 1.56 -7.53 1.67
CA CYS A 134 1.15 -6.47 2.59
C CYS A 134 2.25 -6.17 3.61
N SER A 135 2.35 -4.88 3.98
CA SER A 135 3.20 -4.41 5.06
C SER A 135 2.59 -3.20 5.76
N TYR A 136 3.11 -2.85 6.91
CA TYR A 136 2.71 -1.68 7.68
C TYR A 136 3.95 -0.86 8.03
N SER A 137 3.81 0.46 8.06
CA SER A 137 4.87 1.30 8.58
C SER A 137 5.04 1.10 10.09
N ASN A 138 6.26 1.24 10.56
CA ASN A 138 6.61 1.22 11.99
C ASN A 138 6.62 2.64 12.59
N VAL A 139 7.02 2.76 13.86
CA VAL A 139 7.05 4.05 14.57
C VAL A 139 8.06 5.06 14.01
N GLU A 140 9.07 4.59 13.27
CA GLU A 140 10.00 5.42 12.50
C GLU A 140 9.47 5.77 11.11
N GLY A 141 8.23 5.38 10.76
CA GLY A 141 7.64 5.55 9.45
C GLY A 141 8.19 4.60 8.38
N GLU A 142 9.06 3.65 8.75
CA GLU A 142 9.65 2.70 7.81
C GLU A 142 8.64 1.63 7.42
N VAL A 143 8.51 1.39 6.12
CA VAL A 143 7.73 0.30 5.54
C VAL A 143 8.64 -0.61 4.72
N ASN A 144 8.49 -1.91 4.86
CA ASN A 144 9.33 -2.91 4.20
C ASN A 144 8.51 -3.98 3.51
N THR A 145 8.98 -4.44 2.36
CA THR A 145 8.50 -5.66 1.72
C THR A 145 9.68 -6.47 1.18
N MET A 146 9.42 -7.72 0.81
CA MET A 146 10.40 -8.64 0.30
C MET A 146 9.97 -9.16 -1.05
N ILE A 147 10.84 -9.06 -2.05
CA ILE A 147 10.69 -9.78 -3.32
C ILE A 147 11.54 -11.04 -3.33
N ALA A 148 11.06 -12.05 -4.02
CA ALA A 148 11.67 -13.36 -4.10
C ALA A 148 11.62 -13.94 -5.53
N PRO A 149 12.20 -13.26 -6.54
CA PRO A 149 12.24 -13.77 -7.89
C PRO A 149 13.04 -15.09 -7.95
N VAL A 150 12.63 -15.97 -8.86
CA VAL A 150 13.26 -17.26 -9.07
C VAL A 150 14.22 -17.20 -10.25
N ARG A 151 15.20 -18.10 -10.26
CA ARG A 151 16.26 -18.19 -11.29
C ARG A 151 15.73 -18.16 -12.72
N ASN A 152 14.60 -18.81 -12.98
CA ASN A 152 14.03 -18.92 -14.31
C ASN A 152 13.47 -17.59 -14.86
N MET A 153 13.31 -16.58 -14.00
CA MET A 153 12.88 -15.22 -14.39
C MET A 153 14.03 -14.35 -14.91
N ARG A 154 15.26 -14.87 -14.95
CA ARG A 154 16.42 -14.12 -15.47
C ARG A 154 16.18 -13.67 -16.90
N GLY A 155 16.45 -12.40 -17.18
CA GLY A 155 16.21 -11.75 -18.47
C GLY A 155 14.84 -11.05 -18.57
N ASP A 156 13.97 -11.25 -17.61
CA ASP A 156 12.66 -10.60 -17.57
C ASP A 156 12.69 -9.26 -16.81
N THR A 157 11.62 -8.48 -16.97
CA THR A 157 11.37 -7.28 -16.21
C THR A 157 10.21 -7.50 -15.22
N LEU A 158 10.56 -7.60 -13.95
CA LEU A 158 9.60 -7.71 -12.85
C LEU A 158 8.99 -6.32 -12.56
N THR A 159 7.68 -6.16 -12.76
CA THR A 159 6.97 -4.94 -12.36
C THR A 159 6.41 -5.12 -10.96
N ILE A 160 6.74 -4.18 -10.08
CA ILE A 160 6.20 -4.08 -8.72
C ILE A 160 5.24 -2.91 -8.65
N GLY A 161 4.05 -3.17 -8.15
CA GLY A 161 3.05 -2.15 -7.84
C GLY A 161 2.85 -2.01 -6.33
N PHE A 162 2.45 -0.83 -5.90
CA PHE A 162 2.02 -0.58 -4.53
C PHE A 162 0.82 0.35 -4.48
N LEU A 163 0.05 0.23 -3.40
CA LEU A 163 -0.99 1.18 -3.05
C LEU A 163 -1.08 1.37 -1.54
N TYR A 164 -1.46 2.58 -1.12
CA TYR A 164 -1.72 2.92 0.28
C TYR A 164 -2.72 4.08 0.37
N SER A 165 -3.35 4.28 1.52
CA SER A 165 -4.15 5.48 1.77
C SER A 165 -3.27 6.57 2.37
N ASN A 166 -3.27 7.76 1.73
CA ASN A 166 -2.56 8.92 2.28
C ASN A 166 -3.38 9.70 3.31
N GLY A 167 -4.58 9.19 3.65
CA GLY A 167 -5.54 9.84 4.55
C GLY A 167 -6.57 10.71 3.84
N VAL A 168 -6.37 11.02 2.56
CA VAL A 168 -7.28 11.79 1.70
C VAL A 168 -7.81 10.91 0.57
N GLU A 169 -6.91 10.16 -0.08
CA GLU A 169 -7.21 9.29 -1.23
C GLU A 169 -6.33 8.03 -1.21
N ILE A 170 -6.62 7.12 -2.14
CA ILE A 170 -5.73 5.97 -2.40
C ILE A 170 -4.68 6.38 -3.40
N VAL A 171 -3.43 6.29 -2.98
CA VAL A 171 -2.24 6.53 -3.83
C VAL A 171 -1.72 5.19 -4.33
N SER A 172 -1.38 5.12 -5.61
CA SER A 172 -0.75 3.94 -6.23
C SER A 172 0.45 4.34 -7.06
N GLY A 173 1.41 3.43 -7.15
CA GLY A 173 2.58 3.59 -8.00
C GLY A 173 3.13 2.25 -8.46
N TYR A 174 4.06 2.29 -9.40
CA TYR A 174 4.76 1.09 -9.88
C TYR A 174 6.17 1.42 -10.33
N PHE A 175 7.03 0.41 -10.34
CA PHE A 175 8.40 0.47 -10.86
C PHE A 175 8.81 -0.89 -11.43
N GLY A 176 9.82 -0.87 -12.32
CA GLY A 176 10.35 -2.07 -12.96
C GLY A 176 11.72 -2.46 -12.42
N ILE A 177 11.95 -3.77 -12.30
CA ILE A 177 13.23 -4.37 -11.91
C ILE A 177 13.65 -5.33 -13.02
N ILE A 178 14.77 -5.08 -13.68
CA ILE A 178 15.37 -6.02 -14.63
C ILE A 178 16.09 -7.11 -13.82
N LEU A 179 15.80 -8.35 -14.13
CA LEU A 179 16.37 -9.53 -13.48
C LEU A 179 17.57 -10.05 -14.30
N ASP A 180 18.80 -9.71 -13.88
CA ASP A 180 20.05 -10.01 -14.57
C ASP A 180 20.70 -11.36 -14.16
#